data_7a086b6ae0b9892c3c69e98960879f9a
#
_entry.id   7a086b6ae0b9892c3c69e98960879f9a
#
_cell.length_a   1.000
_cell.length_b   1.000
_cell.length_c   1.000
_cell.angle_alpha   90.00
_cell.angle_beta   90.00
_cell.angle_gamma   90.00
#
_symmetry.space_group_name_H-M   'P 1'
#
loop_
_entity.id
_entity.type
_entity.pdbx_description
1 polymer ?
#
loop_
_entity_poly.entity_id
_entity_poly.type
_entity_poly.pdbx_seq_one_letter_code
_entity_poly.pdbx_strand_id
1 'polypeptide(L)'
;VKYKSISVDQWRQFREVSLQLHPNLTILTGPNGSGKSTLLSLLELSMELPYREPYLATPVNDSKSGKTGYSLSTLFSRFNPFKRKENAPQSSGHEIGTLEYDDGSTARIMAQGSNALQYQVHLDPMQSVSGFKIASHRALPRYQAVQSLPVSGIRPKDAFDYFAQSQSHYTRGDRYHRQGKTIQNPVAPMKETLIGFAAFGADNVHLKAIPELVGLYDRFQDLLLALLPDEIGFQRLEVRSPEIVVVSRTGEFPIDSASGGLMSLIQTAWQIFLFTEAYGEEATVLVDEPENHLHPSLQRDFLGNLVRAFPKVQFIVATHSPFVITSVKESRVYALRYSGLSDSSPQDHSAVTAQEIDFVSKARTADKILDEVLGVSVTLPTWAERDLTRITQKFEEAEISESSIEELRRDLRAVGLIEFLPEAIGRIARD
;
A
#
# COMPACT_ATOMS: atom_id res chain seq x y z
N VAL A 1 17.82 12.12 3.28
CA VAL A 1 18.15 10.97 2.40
C VAL A 1 16.87 10.28 1.99
N LYS A 2 16.68 10.04 0.67
CA LYS A 2 15.53 9.35 0.07
C LYS A 2 16.00 8.12 -0.71
N TYR A 3 15.08 7.23 -1.02
CA TYR A 3 15.40 6.09 -1.89
C TYR A 3 15.51 6.51 -3.34
N LYS A 4 16.53 6.03 -4.04
CA LYS A 4 16.74 6.20 -5.48
C LYS A 4 16.39 4.95 -6.26
N SER A 5 16.82 3.78 -5.80
CA SER A 5 16.48 2.51 -6.42
C SER A 5 16.50 1.34 -5.43
N ILE A 6 15.78 0.27 -5.78
CA ILE A 6 15.85 -1.03 -5.11
C ILE A 6 16.00 -2.12 -6.16
N SER A 7 16.92 -3.06 -5.91
CA SER A 7 16.99 -4.31 -6.65
C SER A 7 16.86 -5.51 -5.74
N VAL A 8 16.12 -6.53 -6.18
CA VAL A 8 15.96 -7.81 -5.47
C VAL A 8 16.16 -8.93 -6.47
N ASP A 9 17.08 -9.85 -6.18
CA ASP A 9 17.42 -10.96 -7.06
C ASP A 9 17.26 -12.31 -6.38
N GLN A 10 16.53 -13.22 -7.07
CA GLN A 10 16.37 -14.62 -6.72
C GLN A 10 16.01 -14.90 -5.25
N TRP A 11 15.13 -14.08 -4.71
CA TRP A 11 14.68 -14.23 -3.32
C TRP A 11 13.15 -14.35 -3.24
N ARG A 12 12.67 -15.32 -2.47
CA ARG A 12 11.24 -15.69 -2.37
C ARG A 12 10.66 -15.92 -3.77
N GLN A 13 9.63 -15.14 -4.17
CA GLN A 13 9.03 -15.17 -5.51
C GLN A 13 9.72 -14.25 -6.53
N PHE A 14 10.64 -13.40 -6.12
CA PHE A 14 11.32 -12.46 -7.03
C PHE A 14 12.45 -13.14 -7.80
N ARG A 15 12.48 -12.91 -9.11
CA ARG A 15 13.54 -13.40 -9.98
C ARG A 15 14.60 -12.33 -10.23
N GLU A 16 14.16 -11.22 -10.76
CA GLU A 16 14.98 -10.05 -11.06
C GLU A 16 14.03 -8.84 -11.03
N VAL A 17 13.99 -8.16 -9.91
CA VAL A 17 13.16 -6.98 -9.72
C VAL A 17 14.08 -5.79 -9.51
N SER A 18 14.05 -4.83 -10.42
CA SER A 18 14.79 -3.57 -10.32
C SER A 18 13.85 -2.40 -10.52
N LEU A 19 13.80 -1.52 -9.55
CA LEU A 19 12.90 -0.38 -9.53
C LEU A 19 13.71 0.90 -9.34
N GLN A 20 13.52 1.86 -10.25
CA GLN A 20 13.96 3.25 -10.05
C GLN A 20 12.84 4.01 -9.36
N LEU A 21 13.13 4.63 -8.23
CA LEU A 21 12.11 5.27 -7.40
C LEU A 21 12.03 6.77 -7.74
N HIS A 22 10.80 7.26 -7.92
CA HIS A 22 10.56 8.67 -8.21
C HIS A 22 10.72 9.50 -6.92
N PRO A 23 11.27 10.72 -6.97
CA PRO A 23 11.49 11.55 -5.78
C PRO A 23 10.18 11.93 -5.05
N ASN A 24 9.03 11.92 -5.74
CA ASN A 24 7.75 12.26 -5.16
C ASN A 24 6.79 11.06 -5.07
N LEU A 25 6.62 10.26 -6.15
CA LEU A 25 5.65 9.17 -6.13
C LEU A 25 6.08 7.99 -6.99
N THR A 26 6.16 6.82 -6.37
CA THR A 26 6.28 5.52 -7.04
C THR A 26 5.11 4.63 -6.67
N ILE A 27 4.49 3.99 -7.65
CA ILE A 27 3.34 3.10 -7.48
C ILE A 27 3.75 1.68 -7.88
N LEU A 28 3.52 0.74 -6.97
CA LEU A 28 3.69 -0.71 -7.18
C LEU A 28 2.33 -1.34 -7.34
N THR A 29 2.11 -2.02 -8.45
CA THR A 29 0.85 -2.73 -8.70
C THR A 29 1.08 -4.16 -9.18
N GLY A 30 0.04 -4.96 -9.26
CA GLY A 30 0.09 -6.37 -9.67
C GLY A 30 -0.85 -7.25 -8.89
N PRO A 31 -1.00 -8.54 -9.23
CA PRO A 31 -1.91 -9.47 -8.57
C PRO A 31 -1.58 -9.68 -7.10
N ASN A 32 -2.54 -10.29 -6.35
CA ASN A 32 -2.30 -10.71 -4.98
C ASN A 32 -1.14 -11.70 -4.93
N GLY A 33 -0.31 -11.58 -3.88
CA GLY A 33 0.86 -12.44 -3.72
C GLY A 33 2.07 -12.04 -4.59
N SER A 34 2.00 -11.06 -5.48
CA SER A 34 3.15 -10.63 -6.30
C SER A 34 4.29 -9.98 -5.50
N GLY A 35 4.09 -9.70 -4.21
CA GLY A 35 5.17 -9.22 -3.33
C GLY A 35 5.26 -7.71 -3.16
N LYS A 36 4.22 -6.94 -3.52
CA LYS A 36 4.17 -5.47 -3.30
C LYS A 36 4.48 -5.08 -1.86
N SER A 37 3.74 -5.62 -0.90
CA SER A 37 3.96 -5.36 0.54
C SER A 37 5.32 -5.87 1.03
N THR A 38 5.86 -6.92 0.39
CA THR A 38 7.22 -7.43 0.67
C THR A 38 8.28 -6.41 0.26
N LEU A 39 8.14 -5.78 -0.92
CA LEU A 39 9.05 -4.71 -1.36
C LEU A 39 8.96 -3.49 -0.44
N LEU A 40 7.75 -3.08 -0.04
CA LEU A 40 7.60 -2.02 0.98
C LEU A 40 8.31 -2.40 2.30
N SER A 41 8.21 -3.65 2.74
CA SER A 41 8.88 -4.11 3.97
C SER A 41 10.41 -4.17 3.84
N LEU A 42 10.97 -4.37 2.63
CA LEU A 42 12.41 -4.25 2.41
C LEU A 42 12.87 -2.77 2.48
N LEU A 43 12.11 -1.84 1.92
CA LEU A 43 12.38 -0.40 2.07
C LEU A 43 12.30 0.03 3.54
N GLU A 44 11.30 -0.46 4.27
CA GLU A 44 11.12 -0.19 5.70
C GLU A 44 12.35 -0.59 6.55
N LEU A 45 13.27 -1.42 6.02
CA LEU A 45 14.51 -1.77 6.71
C LEU A 45 15.43 -0.57 6.99
N SER A 46 15.37 0.50 6.19
CA SER A 46 16.12 1.74 6.43
C SER A 46 15.46 2.67 7.45
N MET A 47 14.23 2.39 7.88
CA MET A 47 13.51 3.24 8.84
C MET A 47 13.78 2.80 10.27
N GLU A 48 13.83 3.76 11.21
CA GLU A 48 14.02 3.48 12.62
C GLU A 48 12.73 2.90 13.24
N LEU A 49 12.67 1.58 13.35
CA LEU A 49 11.54 0.88 13.96
C LEU A 49 12.01 0.08 15.18
N PRO A 50 11.24 0.11 16.27
CA PRO A 50 11.59 -0.61 17.50
C PRO A 50 11.53 -2.13 17.37
N TYR A 51 10.76 -2.64 16.42
CA TYR A 51 10.54 -4.07 16.20
C TYR A 51 10.19 -4.38 14.76
N ARG A 52 10.77 -5.44 14.21
CA ARG A 52 10.48 -5.98 12.88
C ARG A 52 10.07 -7.45 12.99
N GLU A 53 9.04 -7.82 12.27
CA GLU A 53 8.65 -9.22 12.19
C GLU A 53 9.65 -10.01 11.34
N PRO A 54 10.06 -11.21 11.80
CA PRO A 54 10.94 -12.06 11.02
C PRO A 54 10.23 -12.58 9.77
N TYR A 55 11.00 -12.83 8.73
CA TYR A 55 10.50 -13.52 7.54
C TYR A 55 10.42 -15.03 7.81
N LEU A 56 9.48 -15.69 7.11
CA LEU A 56 9.33 -17.15 7.18
C LEU A 56 10.02 -17.80 5.99
N ALA A 57 10.86 -18.78 6.28
CA ALA A 57 11.46 -19.67 5.30
C ALA A 57 10.48 -20.78 4.91
N THR A 58 10.63 -21.32 3.70
CA THR A 58 9.81 -22.43 3.24
C THR A 58 10.42 -23.76 3.66
N PRO A 59 9.69 -24.65 4.36
CA PRO A 59 10.16 -25.99 4.66
C PRO A 59 10.34 -26.81 3.37
N VAL A 60 11.49 -27.45 3.22
CA VAL A 60 11.81 -28.32 2.07
C VAL A 60 12.25 -29.68 2.61
N ASN A 61 11.67 -30.75 2.10
CA ASN A 61 12.05 -32.12 2.46
C ASN A 61 13.07 -32.67 1.44
N ASP A 62 14.17 -33.19 1.94
CA ASP A 62 15.12 -33.94 1.13
C ASP A 62 14.58 -35.34 0.88
N SER A 63 14.23 -35.65 -0.35
CA SER A 63 13.71 -36.97 -0.74
C SER A 63 14.68 -38.13 -0.52
N LYS A 64 15.99 -37.85 -0.39
CA LYS A 64 17.02 -38.88 -0.20
C LYS A 64 17.30 -39.17 1.26
N SER A 65 17.35 -38.13 2.11
CA SER A 65 17.69 -38.29 3.52
C SER A 65 16.49 -38.23 4.47
N GLY A 66 15.31 -37.86 3.98
CA GLY A 66 14.11 -37.65 4.79
C GLY A 66 14.19 -36.46 5.75
N LYS A 67 15.26 -35.65 5.67
CA LYS A 67 15.45 -34.50 6.55
C LYS A 67 14.68 -33.29 6.02
N THR A 68 14.11 -32.48 6.94
CA THR A 68 13.50 -31.19 6.61
C THR A 68 14.56 -30.09 6.76
N GLY A 69 14.73 -29.28 5.71
CA GLY A 69 15.51 -28.05 5.73
C GLY A 69 14.63 -26.85 5.47
N TYR A 70 15.17 -25.65 5.60
CA TYR A 70 14.45 -24.39 5.39
C TYR A 70 15.12 -23.59 4.29
N SER A 71 14.36 -23.26 3.24
CA SER A 71 14.84 -22.49 2.10
C SER A 71 14.32 -21.05 2.15
N LEU A 72 15.17 -20.08 1.85
CA LEU A 72 14.79 -18.68 1.68
C LEU A 72 13.98 -18.47 0.38
N SER A 73 14.09 -19.40 -0.55
CA SER A 73 13.27 -19.46 -1.77
C SER A 73 13.17 -20.91 -2.24
N THR A 74 11.96 -21.35 -2.56
CA THR A 74 11.72 -22.66 -3.21
C THR A 74 11.91 -22.60 -4.72
N LEU A 75 11.92 -21.39 -5.29
CA LEU A 75 12.03 -21.17 -6.75
C LEU A 75 13.45 -21.30 -7.26
N PHE A 76 14.47 -21.12 -6.40
CA PHE A 76 15.86 -21.02 -6.85
C PHE A 76 16.77 -21.95 -6.04
N SER A 77 17.54 -22.75 -6.75
CA SER A 77 18.50 -23.70 -6.17
C SER A 77 19.62 -23.04 -5.36
N ARG A 78 19.84 -21.74 -5.53
CA ARG A 78 20.82 -20.94 -4.79
C ARG A 78 20.60 -21.02 -3.27
N PHE A 79 19.36 -21.11 -2.83
CA PHE A 79 18.98 -21.14 -1.42
C PHE A 79 18.59 -22.55 -0.93
N ASN A 80 18.98 -23.59 -1.67
CA ASN A 80 18.71 -24.96 -1.26
C ASN A 80 19.53 -25.33 -0.01
N PRO A 81 18.88 -25.64 1.12
CA PRO A 81 19.55 -25.90 2.40
C PRO A 81 20.45 -27.16 2.36
N PHE A 82 20.23 -28.07 1.39
CA PHE A 82 20.97 -29.34 1.23
C PHE A 82 22.19 -29.23 0.30
N LYS A 83 22.38 -28.10 -0.40
CA LYS A 83 23.52 -27.85 -1.32
C LYS A 83 24.60 -26.97 -0.72
N ARG A 84 24.70 -26.87 0.61
CA ARG A 84 25.70 -26.03 1.28
C ARG A 84 27.11 -26.54 0.99
N LYS A 85 28.03 -25.66 0.56
CA LYS A 85 29.47 -25.95 0.58
C LYS A 85 29.91 -26.10 2.04
N GLU A 86 30.59 -27.19 2.35
CA GLU A 86 31.01 -27.56 3.74
C GLU A 86 31.87 -26.53 4.46
N ASN A 87 32.37 -25.48 3.81
CA ASN A 87 33.28 -24.47 4.34
C ASN A 87 32.75 -23.04 4.40
N ALA A 88 31.44 -22.78 4.28
CA ALA A 88 30.92 -21.42 4.44
C ALA A 88 30.71 -21.12 5.94
N PRO A 89 31.26 -20.02 6.48
CA PRO A 89 31.06 -19.65 7.88
C PRO A 89 29.57 -19.50 8.18
N GLN A 90 29.12 -19.99 9.33
CA GLN A 90 27.71 -20.02 9.76
C GLN A 90 27.06 -18.62 9.87
N SER A 91 27.87 -17.55 9.84
CA SER A 91 27.46 -16.15 10.02
C SER A 91 27.32 -15.34 8.73
N SER A 92 27.67 -15.89 7.55
CA SER A 92 27.54 -15.13 6.30
C SER A 92 26.11 -15.17 5.80
N GLY A 93 25.40 -14.03 5.91
CA GLY A 93 24.11 -13.82 5.26
C GLY A 93 24.21 -13.96 3.73
N HIS A 94 23.06 -14.18 3.10
CA HIS A 94 22.95 -14.19 1.64
C HIS A 94 22.55 -12.80 1.18
N GLU A 95 23.29 -12.21 0.26
CA GLU A 95 22.85 -11.00 -0.44
C GLU A 95 21.68 -11.35 -1.36
N ILE A 96 20.58 -10.64 -1.17
CA ILE A 96 19.34 -10.84 -1.90
C ILE A 96 18.96 -9.60 -2.73
N GLY A 97 19.73 -8.52 -2.64
CA GLY A 97 19.49 -7.29 -3.37
C GLY A 97 20.28 -6.11 -2.84
N THR A 98 19.99 -4.93 -3.42
CA THR A 98 20.64 -3.66 -3.05
C THR A 98 19.64 -2.53 -2.97
N LEU A 99 19.90 -1.57 -2.11
CA LEU A 99 19.24 -0.25 -2.06
C LEU A 99 20.25 0.82 -2.46
N GLU A 100 19.83 1.77 -3.28
CA GLU A 100 20.58 2.98 -3.61
C GLU A 100 19.81 4.20 -3.13
N TYR A 101 20.50 5.17 -2.58
CA TYR A 101 19.93 6.40 -2.03
C TYR A 101 20.27 7.62 -2.89
N ASP A 102 19.57 8.73 -2.69
CA ASP A 102 19.73 9.96 -3.47
C ASP A 102 21.07 10.67 -3.23
N ASP A 103 21.71 10.40 -2.08
CA ASP A 103 23.07 10.88 -1.77
C ASP A 103 24.19 10.05 -2.44
N GLY A 104 23.82 9.02 -3.22
CA GLY A 104 24.75 8.12 -3.91
C GLY A 104 25.25 6.96 -3.04
N SER A 105 24.87 6.87 -1.78
CA SER A 105 25.20 5.73 -0.93
C SER A 105 24.39 4.48 -1.35
N THR A 106 24.94 3.30 -1.01
CA THR A 106 24.32 2.00 -1.32
C THR A 106 24.35 1.09 -0.12
N ALA A 107 23.33 0.25 0.05
CA ALA A 107 23.29 -0.80 1.06
C ALA A 107 22.90 -2.14 0.44
N ARG A 108 23.58 -3.20 0.82
CA ARG A 108 23.20 -4.56 0.44
C ARG A 108 22.07 -5.05 1.33
N ILE A 109 21.11 -5.74 0.76
CA ILE A 109 20.03 -6.40 1.49
C ILE A 109 20.49 -7.83 1.78
N MET A 110 20.69 -8.14 3.06
CA MET A 110 21.26 -9.39 3.53
C MET A 110 20.20 -10.21 4.25
N ALA A 111 19.95 -11.44 3.77
CA ALA A 111 19.13 -12.41 4.48
C ALA A 111 20.04 -13.33 5.32
N GLN A 112 19.82 -13.37 6.63
CA GLN A 112 20.55 -14.29 7.50
C GLN A 112 20.06 -15.72 7.26
N GLY A 113 20.91 -16.53 6.62
CA GLY A 113 20.62 -17.95 6.43
C GLY A 113 20.69 -18.69 7.74
N SER A 114 19.54 -19.10 8.28
CA SER A 114 19.48 -20.05 9.40
C SER A 114 18.74 -21.31 8.96
N ASN A 115 19.09 -22.46 9.52
CA ASN A 115 18.35 -23.71 9.36
C ASN A 115 17.06 -23.69 10.20
N ALA A 116 16.40 -22.52 10.28
CA ALA A 116 15.23 -22.27 11.10
C ALA A 116 14.07 -21.72 10.24
N LEU A 117 12.85 -21.92 10.71
CA LEU A 117 11.64 -21.41 10.06
C LEU A 117 11.63 -19.88 9.94
N GLN A 118 12.17 -19.19 10.93
CA GLN A 118 12.24 -17.72 10.95
C GLN A 118 13.65 -17.24 10.65
N TYR A 119 13.76 -16.18 9.83
CA TYR A 119 15.02 -15.52 9.54
C TYR A 119 14.87 -14.01 9.47
N GLN A 120 15.96 -13.29 9.66
CA GLN A 120 16.03 -11.85 9.61
C GLN A 120 16.62 -11.37 8.29
N VAL A 121 16.15 -10.22 7.83
CA VAL A 121 16.73 -9.47 6.73
C VAL A 121 17.21 -8.14 7.27
N HIS A 122 18.41 -7.72 6.91
CA HIS A 122 19.01 -6.45 7.35
C HIS A 122 19.79 -5.80 6.21
N LEU A 123 20.18 -4.55 6.42
CA LEU A 123 20.99 -3.78 5.48
C LEU A 123 22.44 -3.75 5.94
N ASP A 124 23.37 -3.80 4.97
CA ASP A 124 24.80 -3.71 5.18
C ASP A 124 25.48 -2.85 4.10
N PRO A 125 26.00 -1.65 4.42
CA PRO A 125 25.85 -0.96 5.71
C PRO A 125 24.43 -0.49 5.98
N MET A 126 24.05 -0.29 7.25
CA MET A 126 22.78 0.31 7.61
C MET A 126 22.77 1.80 7.24
N GLN A 127 21.82 2.21 6.41
CA GLN A 127 21.54 3.60 6.09
C GLN A 127 20.15 3.97 6.63
N SER A 128 20.07 5.05 7.40
CA SER A 128 18.78 5.52 7.95
C SER A 128 18.07 6.45 6.98
N VAL A 129 16.78 6.21 6.78
CA VAL A 129 15.87 7.08 6.04
C VAL A 129 14.77 7.56 6.97
N SER A 130 14.58 8.88 7.04
CA SER A 130 13.48 9.47 7.80
C SER A 130 12.16 9.12 7.13
N GLY A 131 11.32 8.33 7.81
CA GLY A 131 10.07 7.89 7.22
C GLY A 131 9.34 6.86 8.06
N PHE A 132 8.18 6.45 7.57
CA PHE A 132 7.34 5.43 8.19
C PHE A 132 6.45 4.75 7.16
N LYS A 133 5.78 3.66 7.60
CA LYS A 133 4.85 2.89 6.78
C LYS A 133 3.43 2.99 7.31
N ILE A 134 2.49 3.26 6.41
CA ILE A 134 1.05 3.16 6.63
C ILE A 134 0.60 1.79 6.13
N ALA A 135 0.13 0.94 7.05
CA ALA A 135 -0.33 -0.41 6.74
C ALA A 135 -1.70 -0.41 6.02
N SER A 136 -1.99 -1.49 5.30
CA SER A 136 -3.27 -1.67 4.59
C SER A 136 -4.47 -1.72 5.54
N HIS A 137 -4.31 -2.33 6.70
CA HIS A 137 -5.37 -2.42 7.70
C HIS A 137 -5.35 -1.20 8.61
N ARG A 138 -6.40 -0.37 8.52
CA ARG A 138 -6.60 0.80 9.35
C ARG A 138 -7.78 0.58 10.29
N ALA A 139 -7.72 1.19 11.47
CA ALA A 139 -8.81 1.10 12.44
C ALA A 139 -10.04 1.84 11.93
N LEU A 140 -11.19 1.15 11.90
CA LEU A 140 -12.46 1.80 11.68
C LEU A 140 -12.82 2.67 12.89
N PRO A 141 -13.47 3.83 12.68
CA PRO A 141 -13.87 4.70 13.77
C PRO A 141 -14.85 3.97 14.69
N ARG A 142 -14.60 4.09 16.00
CA ARG A 142 -15.53 3.69 17.05
C ARG A 142 -15.51 4.77 18.09
N TYR A 143 -16.69 5.13 18.57
CA TYR A 143 -16.80 6.12 19.62
C TYR A 143 -16.02 5.70 20.86
N GLN A 144 -15.18 6.60 21.33
CA GLN A 144 -14.49 6.51 22.60
C GLN A 144 -14.39 7.92 23.17
N ALA A 145 -14.97 8.11 24.36
CA ALA A 145 -14.92 9.39 25.05
C ALA A 145 -13.47 9.75 25.43
N VAL A 146 -13.12 11.02 25.27
CA VAL A 146 -11.86 11.57 25.81
C VAL A 146 -11.97 11.60 27.33
N GLN A 147 -11.08 10.90 28.01
CA GLN A 147 -11.14 10.76 29.48
C GLN A 147 -10.27 11.79 30.20
N SER A 148 -9.17 12.19 29.59
CA SER A 148 -8.22 13.15 30.18
C SER A 148 -7.42 13.84 29.09
N LEU A 149 -7.00 15.08 29.37
CA LEU A 149 -6.03 15.79 28.54
C LEU A 149 -4.72 15.93 29.33
N PRO A 150 -3.57 15.69 28.68
CA PRO A 150 -2.27 15.93 29.28
C PRO A 150 -2.10 17.43 29.59
N VAL A 151 -1.79 17.78 30.83
CA VAL A 151 -1.63 19.18 31.26
C VAL A 151 -0.46 19.89 30.56
N SER A 152 0.56 19.13 30.16
CA SER A 152 1.73 19.64 29.42
C SER A 152 1.51 19.75 27.92
N GLY A 153 0.33 19.34 27.41
CA GLY A 153 0.11 19.13 25.98
C GLY A 153 0.83 17.86 25.46
N ILE A 154 0.57 17.51 24.21
CA ILE A 154 1.24 16.40 23.53
C ILE A 154 2.02 17.01 22.37
N ARG A 155 3.35 16.81 22.33
CA ARG A 155 4.19 17.26 21.21
C ARG A 155 3.95 16.38 19.96
N PRO A 156 4.18 16.89 18.75
CA PRO A 156 3.95 16.13 17.52
C PRO A 156 4.60 14.74 17.51
N LYS A 157 5.85 14.63 18.00
CA LYS A 157 6.56 13.35 18.11
C LYS A 157 5.83 12.36 19.02
N ASP A 158 5.50 12.79 20.22
CA ASP A 158 4.82 11.93 21.22
C ASP A 158 3.42 11.53 20.72
N ALA A 159 2.75 12.45 20.02
CA ALA A 159 1.45 12.21 19.39
C ALA A 159 1.55 11.18 18.25
N PHE A 160 2.59 11.26 17.42
CA PHE A 160 2.85 10.30 16.36
C PHE A 160 3.07 8.90 16.95
N ASP A 161 3.97 8.77 17.93
CA ASP A 161 4.28 7.51 18.59
C ASP A 161 3.04 6.90 19.27
N TYR A 162 2.25 7.73 19.96
CA TYR A 162 1.04 7.30 20.64
C TYR A 162 -0.04 6.80 19.65
N PHE A 163 -0.23 7.52 18.55
CA PHE A 163 -1.15 7.12 17.49
C PHE A 163 -0.69 5.82 16.82
N ALA A 164 0.59 5.72 16.44
CA ALA A 164 1.17 4.55 15.79
C ALA A 164 1.08 3.29 16.67
N GLN A 165 1.35 3.41 17.97
CA GLN A 165 1.18 2.32 18.93
C GLN A 165 -0.28 1.87 19.03
N SER A 166 -1.22 2.81 19.15
CA SER A 166 -2.65 2.51 19.22
C SER A 166 -3.14 1.80 17.97
N GLN A 167 -2.69 2.25 16.79
CA GLN A 167 -2.98 1.62 15.50
C GLN A 167 -2.45 0.18 15.45
N SER A 168 -1.20 -0.03 15.86
CA SER A 168 -0.56 -1.36 15.86
C SER A 168 -1.27 -2.34 16.79
N HIS A 169 -1.61 -1.91 18.01
CA HIS A 169 -2.36 -2.75 18.95
C HIS A 169 -3.76 -3.08 18.46
N TYR A 170 -4.44 -2.12 17.87
CA TYR A 170 -5.78 -2.32 17.33
C TYR A 170 -5.78 -3.34 16.17
N THR A 171 -4.84 -3.24 15.25
CA THR A 171 -4.76 -4.12 14.07
C THR A 171 -4.31 -5.54 14.42
N ARG A 172 -3.45 -5.71 15.44
CA ARG A 172 -3.04 -7.04 15.94
C ARG A 172 -4.11 -7.75 16.74
N GLY A 173 -5.19 -7.08 17.11
CA GLY A 173 -6.24 -7.65 17.95
C GLY A 173 -5.74 -8.00 19.36
N ASP A 174 -4.67 -7.37 19.80
CA ASP A 174 -4.08 -7.56 21.12
C ASP A 174 -5.08 -7.18 22.21
N ARG A 175 -5.80 -8.18 22.74
CA ARG A 175 -6.71 -8.01 23.89
C ARG A 175 -5.94 -7.83 25.22
N TYR A 176 -4.68 -7.45 25.17
CA TYR A 176 -3.86 -7.33 26.36
C TYR A 176 -4.17 -6.06 27.14
N HIS A 177 -4.83 -6.26 28.26
CA HIS A 177 -4.83 -5.32 29.38
C HIS A 177 -3.41 -5.22 29.96
N ARG A 178 -2.54 -4.41 29.37
CA ARG A 178 -1.30 -4.05 30.05
C ARG A 178 -1.63 -2.95 31.05
N GLN A 179 -1.58 -3.27 32.33
CA GLN A 179 -1.77 -2.34 33.46
C GLN A 179 -3.19 -1.69 33.56
N GLY A 180 -4.27 -2.43 33.24
CA GLY A 180 -5.62 -1.92 33.41
C GLY A 180 -6.08 -0.86 32.41
N LYS A 181 -5.28 -0.57 31.36
CA LYS A 181 -5.70 0.32 30.27
C LYS A 181 -6.32 -0.49 29.13
N THR A 182 -7.55 -0.16 28.78
CA THR A 182 -8.24 -0.70 27.62
C THR A 182 -7.50 -0.28 26.35
N ILE A 183 -7.40 -1.19 25.34
CA ILE A 183 -6.87 -0.82 24.01
C ILE A 183 -7.72 0.33 23.48
N GLN A 184 -7.08 1.46 23.24
CA GLN A 184 -7.75 2.62 22.68
C GLN A 184 -7.88 2.50 21.18
N ASN A 185 -9.05 2.87 20.64
CA ASN A 185 -9.19 3.11 19.22
C ASN A 185 -8.27 4.29 18.82
N PRO A 186 -7.51 4.22 17.71
CA PRO A 186 -6.60 5.30 17.30
C PRO A 186 -7.26 6.69 17.16
N VAL A 187 -8.57 6.76 16.97
CA VAL A 187 -9.32 8.02 16.96
C VAL A 187 -9.29 8.73 18.31
N ALA A 188 -9.25 8.00 19.43
CA ALA A 188 -9.17 8.63 20.75
C ALA A 188 -7.86 9.41 20.99
N PRO A 189 -6.64 8.86 20.77
CA PRO A 189 -5.41 9.62 20.79
C PRO A 189 -5.41 10.82 19.85
N MET A 190 -6.02 10.70 18.67
CA MET A 190 -6.15 11.82 17.73
C MET A 190 -7.03 12.94 18.32
N LYS A 191 -8.18 12.61 18.90
CA LYS A 191 -9.05 13.59 19.57
C LYS A 191 -8.34 14.28 20.74
N GLU A 192 -7.71 13.49 21.62
CA GLU A 192 -6.95 14.02 22.77
C GLU A 192 -5.87 15.02 22.32
N THR A 193 -5.13 14.68 21.26
CA THR A 193 -4.09 15.53 20.70
C THR A 193 -4.65 16.80 20.05
N LEU A 194 -5.70 16.68 19.24
CA LEU A 194 -6.35 17.83 18.59
C LEU A 194 -6.92 18.82 19.62
N ILE A 195 -7.58 18.32 20.67
CA ILE A 195 -8.06 19.17 21.76
C ILE A 195 -6.88 19.84 22.48
N GLY A 196 -5.79 19.08 22.69
CA GLY A 196 -4.54 19.62 23.26
C GLY A 196 -3.94 20.72 22.40
N PHE A 197 -3.89 20.56 21.09
CA PHE A 197 -3.41 21.61 20.16
C PHE A 197 -4.29 22.85 20.21
N ALA A 198 -5.61 22.69 20.23
CA ALA A 198 -6.54 23.80 20.32
C ALA A 198 -6.45 24.52 21.68
N ALA A 199 -6.28 23.78 22.78
CA ALA A 199 -6.25 24.34 24.13
C ALA A 199 -4.91 24.99 24.50
N PHE A 200 -3.80 24.39 24.09
CA PHE A 200 -2.45 24.79 24.50
C PHE A 200 -1.65 25.47 23.38
N GLY A 201 -2.15 25.48 22.15
CA GLY A 201 -1.51 26.11 21.00
C GLY A 201 -1.89 27.59 20.80
N ALA A 202 -2.73 28.17 21.67
CA ALA A 202 -3.13 29.56 21.60
C ALA A 202 -3.10 30.24 22.98
N ASP A 203 -2.66 31.48 23.02
CA ASP A 203 -2.72 32.28 24.22
C ASP A 203 -4.19 32.59 24.62
N ASN A 204 -4.49 32.51 25.90
CA ASN A 204 -5.74 33.00 26.43
C ASN A 204 -5.49 33.78 27.74
N VAL A 205 -6.57 34.29 28.38
CA VAL A 205 -6.47 35.17 29.59
C VAL A 205 -5.68 34.50 30.73
N HIS A 206 -5.72 33.18 30.85
CA HIS A 206 -5.17 32.44 31.98
C HIS A 206 -4.01 31.50 31.59
N LEU A 207 -3.85 31.16 30.32
CA LEU A 207 -2.89 30.18 29.85
C LEU A 207 -2.06 30.77 28.71
N LYS A 208 -0.72 30.65 28.81
CA LYS A 208 0.20 30.95 27.72
C LYS A 208 0.33 29.77 26.82
N ALA A 209 0.36 30.03 25.52
CA ALA A 209 0.56 29.01 24.52
C ALA A 209 1.91 28.29 24.71
N ILE A 210 1.92 27.01 24.48
CA ILE A 210 3.16 26.21 24.38
C ILE A 210 3.74 26.45 22.99
N PRO A 211 4.98 26.99 22.88
CA PRO A 211 5.53 27.41 21.58
C PRO A 211 5.52 26.33 20.49
N GLU A 212 5.80 25.09 20.86
CA GLU A 212 5.84 23.95 19.93
C GLU A 212 4.44 23.52 19.43
N LEU A 213 3.37 23.99 20.05
CA LEU A 213 1.98 23.65 19.69
C LEU A 213 1.28 24.78 18.93
N VAL A 214 1.91 25.97 18.87
CA VAL A 214 1.30 27.14 18.22
C VAL A 214 0.95 26.84 16.75
N GLY A 215 -0.32 27.08 16.42
CA GLY A 215 -0.85 26.95 15.06
C GLY A 215 -0.97 25.51 14.53
N LEU A 216 -0.64 24.46 15.30
CA LEU A 216 -0.76 23.08 14.84
C LEU A 216 -2.20 22.68 14.49
N TYR A 217 -3.16 23.14 15.29
CA TYR A 217 -4.57 22.87 15.04
C TYR A 217 -5.04 23.48 13.71
N ASP A 218 -4.69 24.74 13.46
CA ASP A 218 -5.08 25.46 12.25
C ASP A 218 -4.39 24.87 11.02
N ARG A 219 -3.08 24.57 11.10
CA ARG A 219 -2.35 23.90 9.99
C ARG A 219 -2.93 22.54 9.63
N PHE A 220 -3.37 21.78 10.62
CA PHE A 220 -4.05 20.52 10.33
C PHE A 220 -5.42 20.72 9.66
N GLN A 221 -6.19 21.74 10.07
CA GLN A 221 -7.44 22.10 9.38
C GLN A 221 -7.20 22.51 7.93
N ASP A 222 -6.20 23.37 7.69
CA ASP A 222 -5.82 23.81 6.34
C ASP A 222 -5.41 22.63 5.47
N LEU A 223 -4.66 21.68 6.05
CA LEU A 223 -4.31 20.43 5.40
C LEU A 223 -5.55 19.61 5.02
N LEU A 224 -6.52 19.46 5.91
CA LEU A 224 -7.77 18.77 5.62
C LEU A 224 -8.60 19.47 4.53
N LEU A 225 -8.63 20.80 4.51
CA LEU A 225 -9.26 21.58 3.43
C LEU A 225 -8.62 21.30 2.06
N ALA A 226 -7.30 21.11 2.02
CA ALA A 226 -6.57 20.81 0.79
C ALA A 226 -6.69 19.34 0.34
N LEU A 227 -6.89 18.41 1.27
CA LEU A 227 -6.87 16.97 1.02
C LEU A 227 -8.26 16.37 0.78
N LEU A 228 -9.27 16.86 1.52
CA LEU A 228 -10.60 16.28 1.45
C LEU A 228 -11.31 16.71 0.17
N PRO A 229 -12.00 15.79 -0.51
CA PRO A 229 -12.75 16.11 -1.72
C PRO A 229 -13.87 17.13 -1.48
N ASP A 230 -14.13 17.95 -2.49
CA ASP A 230 -15.17 19.00 -2.45
C ASP A 230 -16.59 18.46 -2.18
N GLU A 231 -16.85 17.20 -2.56
CA GLU A 231 -18.14 16.54 -2.33
C GLU A 231 -18.45 16.37 -0.85
N ILE A 232 -17.43 16.23 0.00
CA ILE A 232 -17.59 16.14 1.46
C ILE A 232 -18.01 17.50 2.00
N GLY A 233 -17.60 18.58 1.35
CA GLY A 233 -17.91 19.94 1.75
C GLY A 233 -17.37 20.31 3.12
N PHE A 234 -16.19 19.74 3.49
CA PHE A 234 -15.52 20.05 4.75
C PHE A 234 -15.26 21.54 4.87
N GLN A 235 -15.53 22.10 6.06
CA GLN A 235 -15.32 23.51 6.37
C GLN A 235 -14.28 23.68 7.48
N ARG A 236 -14.45 22.97 8.60
CA ARG A 236 -13.55 23.04 9.75
C ARG A 236 -13.77 21.88 10.72
N LEU A 237 -12.80 21.69 11.59
CA LEU A 237 -12.97 20.97 12.85
C LEU A 237 -13.36 21.96 13.95
N GLU A 238 -14.16 21.52 14.88
CA GLU A 238 -14.60 22.34 16.03
C GLU A 238 -14.50 21.53 17.31
N VAL A 239 -13.85 22.11 18.34
CA VAL A 239 -13.79 21.47 19.65
C VAL A 239 -15.07 21.83 20.42
N ARG A 240 -15.93 20.86 20.61
CA ARG A 240 -17.11 20.95 21.50
C ARG A 240 -16.90 19.98 22.65
N SER A 241 -16.10 20.43 23.61
CA SER A 241 -15.58 19.61 24.73
C SER A 241 -16.63 18.63 25.28
N PRO A 242 -16.31 17.32 25.38
CA PRO A 242 -15.00 16.70 25.15
C PRO A 242 -14.81 16.16 23.71
N GLU A 243 -15.59 16.60 22.74
CA GLU A 243 -15.62 16.00 21.39
C GLU A 243 -15.02 16.93 20.33
N ILE A 244 -14.54 16.30 19.23
CA ILE A 244 -14.20 16.97 17.98
C ILE A 244 -15.36 16.78 17.02
N VAL A 245 -15.88 17.90 16.50
CA VAL A 245 -16.98 17.93 15.53
C VAL A 245 -16.42 18.30 14.17
N VAL A 246 -16.78 17.52 13.16
CA VAL A 246 -16.57 17.85 11.75
C VAL A 246 -17.73 18.73 11.30
N VAL A 247 -17.42 19.94 10.85
CA VAL A 247 -18.39 20.87 10.27
C VAL A 247 -18.23 20.79 8.75
N SER A 248 -19.32 20.46 8.06
CA SER A 248 -19.37 20.37 6.61
C SER A 248 -20.63 21.04 6.04
N ARG A 249 -20.67 21.25 4.72
CA ARG A 249 -21.87 21.79 4.05
C ARG A 249 -23.10 20.87 4.15
N THR A 250 -22.87 19.57 4.36
CA THR A 250 -23.94 18.57 4.47
C THR A 250 -24.43 18.34 5.89
N GLY A 251 -23.76 18.94 6.89
CA GLY A 251 -24.13 18.83 8.29
C GLY A 251 -22.92 18.75 9.22
N GLU A 252 -23.21 18.62 10.50
CA GLU A 252 -22.22 18.55 11.57
C GLU A 252 -22.32 17.19 12.27
N PHE A 253 -21.17 16.57 12.55
CA PHE A 253 -21.13 15.28 13.22
C PHE A 253 -19.81 15.08 14.01
N PRO A 254 -19.84 14.30 15.11
CA PRO A 254 -18.61 13.92 15.81
C PRO A 254 -17.66 13.18 14.87
N ILE A 255 -16.36 13.42 15.00
CA ILE A 255 -15.34 12.80 14.16
C ILE A 255 -15.40 11.26 14.20
N ASP A 256 -15.78 10.68 15.33
CA ASP A 256 -16.00 9.23 15.50
C ASP A 256 -17.15 8.67 14.62
N SER A 257 -18.05 9.54 14.15
CA SER A 257 -19.18 9.17 13.28
C SER A 257 -18.86 9.32 11.79
N ALA A 258 -17.62 9.70 11.45
CA ALA A 258 -17.18 9.78 10.07
C ALA A 258 -17.28 8.41 9.37
N SER A 259 -17.60 8.41 8.08
CA SER A 259 -17.55 7.19 7.28
C SER A 259 -16.14 6.58 7.29
N GLY A 260 -16.03 5.26 7.08
CA GLY A 260 -14.74 4.58 7.03
C GLY A 260 -13.77 5.20 6.03
N GLY A 261 -14.28 5.65 4.86
CA GLY A 261 -13.48 6.34 3.85
C GLY A 261 -12.97 7.69 4.32
N LEU A 262 -13.85 8.54 4.84
CA LEU A 262 -13.46 9.85 5.37
C LEU A 262 -12.44 9.70 6.52
N MET A 263 -12.68 8.77 7.42
CA MET A 263 -11.75 8.51 8.53
C MET A 263 -10.40 8.00 8.02
N SER A 264 -10.36 7.15 7.00
CA SER A 264 -9.12 6.68 6.38
C SER A 264 -8.29 7.84 5.80
N LEU A 265 -8.93 8.81 5.15
CA LEU A 265 -8.27 10.03 4.67
C LEU A 265 -7.72 10.87 5.83
N ILE A 266 -8.54 11.13 6.85
CA ILE A 266 -8.15 11.93 8.03
C ILE A 266 -6.99 11.26 8.77
N GLN A 267 -7.04 9.96 9.02
CA GLN A 267 -5.97 9.23 9.72
C GLN A 267 -4.66 9.21 8.92
N THR A 268 -4.74 9.08 7.58
CA THR A 268 -3.56 9.14 6.72
C THR A 268 -2.93 10.54 6.77
N ALA A 269 -3.76 11.59 6.62
CA ALA A 269 -3.31 12.97 6.73
C ALA A 269 -2.69 13.26 8.11
N TRP A 270 -3.33 12.77 9.17
CA TRP A 270 -2.88 12.93 10.54
C TRP A 270 -1.49 12.35 10.80
N GLN A 271 -1.26 11.12 10.36
CA GLN A 271 0.04 10.47 10.53
C GLN A 271 1.16 11.24 9.81
N ILE A 272 0.92 11.63 8.55
CA ILE A 272 1.92 12.35 7.74
C ILE A 272 2.16 13.72 8.36
N PHE A 273 1.11 14.43 8.75
CA PHE A 273 1.20 15.74 9.42
C PHE A 273 2.04 15.66 10.69
N LEU A 274 1.71 14.75 11.61
CA LEU A 274 2.47 14.60 12.85
C LEU A 274 3.93 14.24 12.60
N PHE A 275 4.20 13.35 11.64
CA PHE A 275 5.56 12.96 11.30
C PHE A 275 6.36 14.15 10.75
N THR A 276 5.79 14.91 9.82
CA THR A 276 6.47 16.06 9.22
C THR A 276 6.68 17.20 10.21
N GLU A 277 5.74 17.43 11.14
CA GLU A 277 5.92 18.41 12.22
C GLU A 277 6.98 17.96 13.26
N ALA A 278 7.16 16.64 13.45
CA ALA A 278 8.11 16.10 14.42
C ALA A 278 9.53 15.96 13.87
N TYR A 279 9.68 15.54 12.62
CA TYR A 279 10.96 15.12 12.04
C TYR A 279 11.36 15.92 10.81
N GLY A 280 10.52 16.88 10.35
CA GLY A 280 10.74 17.71 9.19
C GLY A 280 10.04 17.21 7.93
N GLU A 281 9.91 18.10 6.96
CA GLU A 281 9.11 17.88 5.75
C GLU A 281 9.75 16.88 4.76
N GLU A 282 11.06 16.65 4.84
CA GLU A 282 11.79 15.69 3.99
C GLU A 282 11.66 14.30 4.58
N ALA A 283 10.66 13.56 4.15
CA ALA A 283 10.35 12.22 4.65
C ALA A 283 10.04 11.26 3.51
N THR A 284 10.10 9.97 3.78
CA THR A 284 9.57 8.91 2.91
C THR A 284 8.39 8.23 3.59
N VAL A 285 7.26 8.14 2.88
CA VAL A 285 6.05 7.48 3.37
C VAL A 285 5.72 6.29 2.48
N LEU A 286 5.77 5.10 3.08
CA LEU A 286 5.35 3.85 2.43
C LEU A 286 3.87 3.64 2.72
N VAL A 287 3.06 3.44 1.68
CA VAL A 287 1.60 3.26 1.84
C VAL A 287 1.17 1.95 1.22
N ASP A 288 0.61 1.07 2.04
CA ASP A 288 0.06 -0.20 1.56
C ASP A 288 -1.46 -0.07 1.43
N GLU A 289 -1.99 -0.32 0.22
CA GLU A 289 -3.42 -0.28 -0.14
C GLU A 289 -4.13 1.02 0.33
N PRO A 290 -3.74 2.20 -0.19
CA PRO A 290 -4.38 3.47 0.17
C PRO A 290 -5.88 3.50 -0.14
N GLU A 291 -6.33 2.70 -1.10
CA GLU A 291 -7.73 2.57 -1.53
C GLU A 291 -8.66 1.95 -0.51
N ASN A 292 -8.14 1.29 0.52
CA ASN A 292 -8.97 0.59 1.50
C ASN A 292 -9.96 1.54 2.18
N HIS A 293 -11.24 1.15 2.14
CA HIS A 293 -12.40 1.91 2.60
C HIS A 293 -12.77 3.15 1.76
N LEU A 294 -12.00 3.48 0.69
CA LEU A 294 -12.31 4.63 -0.15
C LEU A 294 -13.30 4.24 -1.26
N HIS A 295 -14.32 5.07 -1.45
CA HIS A 295 -15.16 5.00 -2.65
C HIS A 295 -14.28 5.26 -3.90
N PRO A 296 -14.55 4.62 -5.06
CA PRO A 296 -13.78 4.82 -6.29
C PRO A 296 -13.56 6.30 -6.70
N SER A 297 -14.55 7.17 -6.48
CA SER A 297 -14.37 8.60 -6.74
C SER A 297 -13.25 9.23 -5.90
N LEU A 298 -13.14 8.84 -4.62
CA LEU A 298 -12.10 9.34 -3.72
C LEU A 298 -10.71 8.79 -4.06
N GLN A 299 -10.64 7.57 -4.61
CA GLN A 299 -9.37 6.95 -5.00
C GLN A 299 -8.66 7.71 -6.12
N ARG A 300 -9.42 8.39 -7.00
CA ARG A 300 -8.89 9.13 -8.16
C ARG A 300 -8.02 10.33 -7.77
N ASP A 301 -8.42 11.05 -6.73
CA ASP A 301 -7.80 12.33 -6.37
C ASP A 301 -6.88 12.23 -5.16
N PHE A 302 -7.00 11.16 -4.38
CA PHE A 302 -6.35 11.01 -3.09
C PHE A 302 -4.82 11.18 -3.14
N LEU A 303 -4.13 10.39 -4.00
CA LEU A 303 -2.67 10.51 -4.09
C LEU A 303 -2.23 11.85 -4.69
N GLY A 304 -2.98 12.38 -5.66
CA GLY A 304 -2.71 13.70 -6.21
C GLY A 304 -2.79 14.81 -5.17
N ASN A 305 -3.78 14.73 -4.29
CA ASN A 305 -3.94 15.66 -3.18
C ASN A 305 -2.81 15.51 -2.15
N LEU A 306 -2.44 14.27 -1.79
CA LEU A 306 -1.31 14.02 -0.87
C LEU A 306 0.01 14.56 -1.40
N VAL A 307 0.37 14.28 -2.66
CA VAL A 307 1.61 14.77 -3.26
C VAL A 307 1.66 16.30 -3.31
N ARG A 308 0.52 16.95 -3.58
CA ARG A 308 0.42 18.42 -3.57
C ARG A 308 0.54 19.00 -2.16
N ALA A 309 -0.07 18.35 -1.19
CA ALA A 309 -0.05 18.81 0.21
C ALA A 309 1.33 18.60 0.87
N PHE A 310 2.08 17.58 0.44
CA PHE A 310 3.38 17.23 0.99
C PHE A 310 4.45 17.11 -0.12
N PRO A 311 4.82 18.23 -0.77
CA PRO A 311 5.66 18.22 -1.98
C PRO A 311 7.11 17.75 -1.75
N LYS A 312 7.59 17.74 -0.50
CA LYS A 312 8.92 17.27 -0.13
C LYS A 312 8.93 15.80 0.34
N VAL A 313 7.76 15.19 0.49
CA VAL A 313 7.64 13.78 0.89
C VAL A 313 7.77 12.88 -0.34
N GLN A 314 8.55 11.80 -0.20
CA GLN A 314 8.59 10.71 -1.17
C GLN A 314 7.54 9.67 -0.79
N PHE A 315 6.58 9.44 -1.67
CA PHE A 315 5.57 8.40 -1.50
C PHE A 315 5.93 7.15 -2.30
N ILE A 316 5.89 5.98 -1.67
CA ILE A 316 6.00 4.68 -2.33
C ILE A 316 4.77 3.86 -1.95
N VAL A 317 3.93 3.57 -2.93
CA VAL A 317 2.56 3.10 -2.74
C VAL A 317 2.39 1.73 -3.37
N ALA A 318 1.84 0.79 -2.63
CA ALA A 318 1.38 -0.50 -3.16
C ALA A 318 -0.15 -0.49 -3.30
N THR A 319 -0.68 -0.81 -4.48
CA THR A 319 -2.11 -0.74 -4.76
C THR A 319 -2.59 -1.78 -5.75
N HIS A 320 -3.86 -2.13 -5.65
CA HIS A 320 -4.61 -2.90 -6.64
C HIS A 320 -5.65 -2.05 -7.41
N SER A 321 -5.82 -0.78 -7.02
CA SER A 321 -6.82 0.09 -7.62
C SER A 321 -6.37 0.68 -8.94
N PRO A 322 -7.10 0.47 -10.05
CA PRO A 322 -6.82 1.14 -11.31
C PRO A 322 -6.95 2.66 -11.21
N PHE A 323 -7.81 3.16 -10.31
CA PHE A 323 -8.01 4.59 -10.09
C PHE A 323 -6.80 5.23 -9.39
N VAL A 324 -6.22 4.54 -8.42
CA VAL A 324 -4.99 4.99 -7.72
C VAL A 324 -3.80 4.99 -8.69
N ILE A 325 -3.68 3.96 -9.53
CA ILE A 325 -2.60 3.82 -10.53
C ILE A 325 -2.56 5.01 -11.48
N THR A 326 -3.72 5.51 -11.91
CA THR A 326 -3.84 6.60 -12.89
C THR A 326 -3.94 7.99 -12.27
N SER A 327 -3.93 8.10 -10.95
CA SER A 327 -4.26 9.34 -10.23
C SER A 327 -3.22 10.47 -10.39
N VAL A 328 -1.95 10.15 -10.67
CA VAL A 328 -0.87 11.14 -10.76
C VAL A 328 -0.02 10.91 -12.01
N LYS A 329 0.00 11.90 -12.90
CA LYS A 329 0.75 11.85 -14.16
C LYS A 329 2.25 11.75 -13.94
N GLU A 330 2.79 12.58 -13.04
CA GLU A 330 4.23 12.63 -12.73
C GLU A 330 4.56 11.62 -11.62
N SER A 331 4.54 10.34 -12.00
CA SER A 331 4.86 9.22 -11.12
C SER A 331 5.55 8.11 -11.90
N ARG A 332 6.26 7.21 -11.19
CA ARG A 332 6.69 5.93 -11.75
C ARG A 332 5.76 4.84 -11.31
N VAL A 333 5.36 4.00 -12.25
CA VAL A 333 4.45 2.89 -11.99
C VAL A 333 5.09 1.59 -12.44
N TYR A 334 5.12 0.60 -11.55
CA TYR A 334 5.64 -0.72 -11.82
C TYR A 334 4.57 -1.78 -11.63
N ALA A 335 4.37 -2.60 -12.67
CA ALA A 335 3.57 -3.81 -12.58
C ALA A 335 4.46 -5.00 -12.20
N LEU A 336 4.15 -5.62 -11.07
CA LEU A 336 4.74 -6.90 -10.68
C LEU A 336 3.93 -8.02 -11.33
N ARG A 337 4.58 -8.84 -12.17
CA ARG A 337 3.91 -9.89 -12.95
C ARG A 337 4.56 -11.23 -12.71
N TYR A 338 3.75 -12.27 -12.70
CA TYR A 338 4.25 -13.65 -12.74
C TYR A 338 4.75 -13.96 -14.16
N SER A 339 6.00 -14.41 -14.28
CA SER A 339 6.61 -14.90 -15.51
C SER A 339 6.70 -16.44 -15.48
N GLY A 340 6.40 -17.13 -16.58
CA GLY A 340 6.55 -18.58 -16.68
C GLY A 340 5.26 -19.39 -16.48
N LEU A 341 4.09 -18.76 -16.52
CA LEU A 341 2.79 -19.46 -16.60
C LEU A 341 2.52 -19.92 -18.05
N SER A 342 3.46 -20.63 -18.69
CA SER A 342 3.14 -21.36 -19.92
C SER A 342 2.72 -22.78 -19.56
N ASP A 343 1.67 -23.30 -20.19
CA ASP A 343 1.02 -24.61 -19.94
C ASP A 343 1.93 -25.87 -20.07
N SER A 344 3.24 -25.69 -20.18
CA SER A 344 4.13 -26.75 -20.64
C SER A 344 4.83 -27.58 -19.57
N SER A 345 4.78 -27.23 -18.26
CA SER A 345 5.14 -28.18 -17.21
C SER A 345 4.68 -27.77 -15.80
N PRO A 346 4.13 -28.70 -14.98
CA PRO A 346 3.72 -28.44 -13.60
C PRO A 346 4.88 -28.13 -12.63
N GLN A 347 6.12 -28.12 -13.11
CA GLN A 347 7.33 -27.95 -12.29
C GLN A 347 7.98 -26.56 -12.46
N ASP A 348 7.53 -25.74 -13.43
CA ASP A 348 8.03 -24.38 -13.59
C ASP A 348 7.28 -23.42 -12.66
N HIS A 349 7.87 -23.13 -11.53
CA HIS A 349 7.35 -22.15 -10.60
C HIS A 349 7.41 -20.76 -11.22
N SER A 350 6.27 -20.08 -11.31
CA SER A 350 6.19 -18.71 -11.80
C SER A 350 6.95 -17.76 -10.87
N ALA A 351 7.93 -17.07 -11.42
CA ALA A 351 8.70 -16.05 -10.73
C ALA A 351 8.09 -14.66 -10.99
N VAL A 352 8.28 -13.73 -10.06
CA VAL A 352 7.82 -12.35 -10.21
C VAL A 352 8.93 -11.50 -10.80
N THR A 353 8.57 -10.72 -11.81
CA THR A 353 9.39 -9.67 -12.42
C THR A 353 8.66 -8.32 -12.32
N ALA A 354 9.40 -7.22 -12.44
CA ALA A 354 8.85 -5.87 -12.48
C ALA A 354 8.93 -5.29 -13.88
N GLN A 355 7.85 -4.66 -14.32
CA GLN A 355 7.80 -3.93 -15.59
C GLN A 355 7.37 -2.49 -15.32
N GLU A 356 8.17 -1.52 -15.73
CA GLU A 356 7.78 -0.10 -15.68
C GLU A 356 6.72 0.17 -16.75
N ILE A 357 5.68 0.92 -16.36
CA ILE A 357 4.56 1.26 -17.22
C ILE A 357 4.66 2.72 -17.58
N ASP A 358 4.78 3.04 -18.85
CA ASP A 358 4.80 4.40 -19.36
C ASP A 358 3.37 4.94 -19.52
N PHE A 359 2.99 5.88 -18.65
CA PHE A 359 1.73 6.60 -18.73
C PHE A 359 1.83 7.96 -19.43
N VAL A 360 3.03 8.43 -19.75
CA VAL A 360 3.22 9.79 -20.30
C VAL A 360 2.58 9.93 -21.68
N SER A 361 2.54 8.84 -22.45
CA SER A 361 2.07 8.85 -23.83
C SER A 361 0.58 8.48 -24.02
N LYS A 362 -0.13 7.97 -22.97
CA LYS A 362 -1.51 7.47 -23.14
C LYS A 362 -2.37 7.74 -21.88
N ALA A 363 -3.44 8.52 -22.02
CA ALA A 363 -4.52 8.54 -21.05
C ALA A 363 -5.20 7.15 -21.06
N ARG A 364 -4.97 6.35 -20.03
CA ARG A 364 -5.54 5.01 -19.91
C ARG A 364 -6.83 5.03 -19.11
N THR A 365 -7.82 4.29 -19.58
CA THR A 365 -9.05 4.05 -18.81
C THR A 365 -8.81 2.99 -17.75
N ALA A 366 -9.66 2.96 -16.71
CA ALA A 366 -9.60 1.94 -15.67
C ALA A 366 -9.64 0.51 -16.25
N ASP A 367 -10.46 0.28 -17.28
CA ASP A 367 -10.57 -1.02 -17.95
C ASP A 367 -9.27 -1.47 -18.61
N LYS A 368 -8.55 -0.56 -19.28
CA LYS A 368 -7.24 -0.87 -19.87
C LYS A 368 -6.17 -1.17 -18.80
N ILE A 369 -6.25 -0.52 -17.66
CA ILE A 369 -5.37 -0.84 -16.53
C ILE A 369 -5.70 -2.22 -15.96
N LEU A 370 -6.97 -2.55 -15.81
CA LEU A 370 -7.40 -3.88 -15.37
C LEU A 370 -6.88 -4.97 -16.30
N ASP A 371 -7.03 -4.79 -17.61
CA ASP A 371 -6.60 -5.76 -18.63
C ASP A 371 -5.07 -5.82 -18.74
N GLU A 372 -4.43 -4.71 -19.10
CA GLU A 372 -3.01 -4.70 -19.49
C GLU A 372 -2.05 -4.76 -18.29
N VAL A 373 -2.47 -4.26 -17.11
CA VAL A 373 -1.61 -4.12 -15.93
C VAL A 373 -1.91 -5.16 -14.87
N LEU A 374 -3.20 -5.34 -14.55
CA LEU A 374 -3.63 -6.26 -13.50
C LEU A 374 -3.96 -7.66 -14.03
N GLY A 375 -3.97 -7.85 -15.36
CA GLY A 375 -4.22 -9.15 -16.00
C GLY A 375 -5.68 -9.61 -15.87
N VAL A 376 -6.61 -8.66 -15.64
CA VAL A 376 -8.05 -8.92 -15.61
C VAL A 376 -8.60 -8.59 -17.00
N SER A 377 -8.55 -9.55 -17.89
CA SER A 377 -8.80 -9.38 -19.33
C SER A 377 -10.24 -9.03 -19.69
N VAL A 378 -11.19 -9.14 -18.75
CA VAL A 378 -12.60 -8.82 -19.01
C VAL A 378 -13.26 -8.26 -17.77
N THR A 379 -13.88 -7.10 -17.88
CA THR A 379 -14.71 -6.50 -16.81
C THR A 379 -16.13 -7.12 -16.77
N LEU A 380 -16.34 -8.19 -17.52
CA LEU A 380 -17.61 -8.92 -17.55
C LEU A 380 -17.78 -9.77 -16.29
N PRO A 381 -19.00 -9.90 -15.75
CA PRO A 381 -19.31 -10.92 -14.78
C PRO A 381 -18.96 -12.31 -15.31
N THR A 382 -18.46 -13.20 -14.46
CA THR A 382 -18.01 -14.55 -14.87
C THR A 382 -19.08 -15.35 -15.63
N TRP A 383 -20.36 -15.14 -15.32
CA TRP A 383 -21.46 -15.78 -16.06
C TRP A 383 -21.58 -15.24 -17.48
N ALA A 384 -21.41 -13.92 -17.67
CA ALA A 384 -21.47 -13.28 -18.98
C ALA A 384 -20.25 -13.66 -19.84
N GLU A 385 -19.07 -13.78 -19.24
CA GLU A 385 -17.86 -14.27 -19.90
C GLU A 385 -18.03 -15.71 -20.40
N ARG A 386 -18.63 -16.60 -19.59
CA ARG A 386 -18.97 -17.97 -20.00
C ARG A 386 -19.95 -18.00 -21.17
N ASP A 387 -20.98 -17.15 -21.13
CA ASP A 387 -21.94 -17.07 -22.22
C ASP A 387 -21.31 -16.51 -23.49
N LEU A 388 -20.46 -15.48 -23.37
CA LEU A 388 -19.71 -14.93 -24.50
C LEU A 388 -18.80 -16.00 -25.12
N THR A 389 -18.01 -16.72 -24.31
CA THR A 389 -17.13 -17.80 -24.77
C THR A 389 -17.93 -18.91 -25.45
N ARG A 390 -19.04 -19.35 -24.84
CA ARG A 390 -19.91 -20.37 -25.43
C ARG A 390 -20.48 -19.96 -26.78
N ILE A 391 -20.86 -18.67 -26.92
CA ILE A 391 -21.39 -18.15 -28.18
C ILE A 391 -20.28 -18.03 -29.22
N THR A 392 -19.09 -17.48 -28.88
CA THR A 392 -17.98 -17.34 -29.84
C THR A 392 -17.47 -18.69 -30.32
N GLN A 393 -17.37 -19.72 -29.44
CA GLN A 393 -16.98 -21.06 -29.83
C GLN A 393 -17.82 -21.70 -30.93
N LYS A 394 -19.08 -21.32 -31.08
CA LYS A 394 -19.93 -21.81 -32.18
C LYS A 394 -19.46 -21.29 -33.56
N PHE A 395 -18.69 -20.20 -33.58
CA PHE A 395 -18.28 -19.51 -34.81
C PHE A 395 -16.77 -19.63 -35.07
N GLU A 396 -15.99 -20.31 -34.22
CA GLU A 396 -14.53 -20.50 -34.40
C GLU A 396 -14.20 -21.26 -35.69
N GLU A 397 -15.07 -22.22 -36.11
CA GLU A 397 -14.88 -22.98 -37.35
C GLU A 397 -15.67 -22.41 -38.55
N ALA A 398 -16.41 -21.30 -38.36
CA ALA A 398 -17.26 -20.74 -39.39
C ALA A 398 -16.55 -19.62 -40.15
N GLU A 399 -16.63 -19.64 -41.50
CA GLU A 399 -16.18 -18.50 -42.31
C GLU A 399 -16.93 -17.21 -41.86
N ILE A 400 -16.14 -16.14 -41.63
CA ILE A 400 -16.69 -14.84 -41.27
C ILE A 400 -17.42 -14.27 -42.47
N SER A 401 -18.73 -14.36 -42.48
CA SER A 401 -19.65 -13.88 -43.50
C SER A 401 -20.67 -12.92 -42.89
N GLU A 402 -21.35 -12.17 -43.74
CA GLU A 402 -22.42 -11.25 -43.27
C GLU A 402 -23.53 -12.02 -42.52
N SER A 403 -23.83 -13.26 -42.95
CA SER A 403 -24.81 -14.12 -42.28
C SER A 403 -24.34 -14.62 -40.91
N SER A 404 -23.05 -14.99 -40.77
CA SER A 404 -22.50 -15.44 -39.48
C SER A 404 -22.41 -14.29 -38.46
N ILE A 405 -22.13 -13.07 -38.92
CA ILE A 405 -22.13 -11.88 -38.05
C ILE A 405 -23.57 -11.54 -37.58
N GLU A 406 -24.56 -11.65 -38.44
CA GLU A 406 -25.95 -11.43 -38.04
C GLU A 406 -26.47 -12.49 -37.05
N GLU A 407 -26.04 -13.73 -37.23
CA GLU A 407 -26.35 -14.80 -36.26
C GLU A 407 -25.67 -14.58 -34.92
N LEU A 408 -24.39 -14.23 -34.90
CA LEU A 408 -23.63 -13.87 -33.69
C LEU A 408 -24.31 -12.67 -32.96
N ARG A 409 -24.72 -11.66 -33.72
CA ARG A 409 -25.47 -10.48 -33.20
C ARG A 409 -26.78 -10.90 -32.54
N ARG A 410 -27.51 -11.82 -33.14
CA ARG A 410 -28.78 -12.33 -32.59
C ARG A 410 -28.55 -13.13 -31.31
N ASP A 411 -27.54 -14.02 -31.28
CA ASP A 411 -27.22 -14.85 -30.12
C ASP A 411 -26.78 -13.96 -28.95
N LEU A 412 -25.89 -12.98 -29.19
CA LEU A 412 -25.47 -12.01 -28.16
C LEU A 412 -26.64 -11.16 -27.65
N ARG A 413 -27.54 -10.73 -28.52
CA ARG A 413 -28.75 -9.98 -28.11
C ARG A 413 -29.67 -10.79 -27.22
N ALA A 414 -29.82 -12.10 -27.49
CA ALA A 414 -30.68 -12.98 -26.71
C ALA A 414 -30.23 -13.14 -25.24
N VAL A 415 -28.92 -12.97 -24.97
CA VAL A 415 -28.33 -13.03 -23.62
C VAL A 415 -27.96 -11.65 -23.04
N GLY A 416 -28.35 -10.55 -23.74
CA GLY A 416 -28.07 -9.19 -23.28
C GLY A 416 -26.62 -8.71 -23.44
N LEU A 417 -25.81 -9.41 -24.25
CA LEU A 417 -24.38 -9.11 -24.46
C LEU A 417 -24.09 -8.44 -25.81
N ILE A 418 -25.07 -7.75 -26.42
CA ILE A 418 -24.93 -7.15 -27.75
C ILE A 418 -23.79 -6.10 -27.83
N GLU A 419 -23.53 -5.38 -26.74
CA GLU A 419 -22.47 -4.38 -26.66
C GLU A 419 -21.04 -4.98 -26.82
N PHE A 420 -20.89 -6.28 -26.56
CA PHE A 420 -19.63 -7.02 -26.71
C PHE A 420 -19.43 -7.64 -28.12
N LEU A 421 -20.28 -7.27 -29.11
CA LEU A 421 -20.13 -7.74 -30.46
C LEU A 421 -18.75 -7.45 -31.08
N PRO A 422 -18.14 -6.26 -30.91
CA PRO A 422 -16.79 -6.01 -31.44
C PRO A 422 -15.72 -6.92 -30.83
N GLU A 423 -15.83 -7.23 -29.56
CA GLU A 423 -14.93 -8.13 -28.84
C GLU A 423 -15.12 -9.58 -29.31
N ALA A 424 -16.38 -10.02 -29.44
CA ALA A 424 -16.72 -11.35 -29.95
C ALA A 424 -16.13 -11.59 -31.34
N ILE A 425 -16.26 -10.61 -32.26
CA ILE A 425 -15.65 -10.67 -33.60
C ILE A 425 -14.12 -10.73 -33.47
N GLY A 426 -13.50 -9.94 -32.57
CA GLY A 426 -12.07 -9.95 -32.35
C GLY A 426 -11.54 -11.26 -31.79
N ARG A 427 -12.32 -12.03 -31.03
CA ARG A 427 -11.98 -13.39 -30.57
C ARG A 427 -11.99 -14.39 -31.70
N ILE A 428 -13.06 -14.38 -32.51
CA ILE A 428 -13.21 -15.27 -33.66
C ILE A 428 -12.15 -15.00 -34.75
N ALA A 429 -11.67 -13.77 -34.90
CA ALA A 429 -10.68 -13.40 -35.92
C ALA A 429 -9.22 -13.66 -35.51
N ARG A 430 -8.95 -14.04 -34.26
CA ARG A 430 -7.59 -14.29 -33.74
C ARG A 430 -7.16 -15.77 -33.80
N ASP A 431 -8.09 -16.68 -34.00
CA ASP A 431 -7.88 -18.11 -34.23
C ASP A 431 -7.99 -18.41 -35.75
#